data_c291546cc09d729368ab8bfab99c1822
#
_entry.id   c291546cc09d729368ab8bfab99c1822
#
_cell.length_a   1.000
_cell.length_b   1.000
_cell.length_c   1.000
_cell.angle_alpha   90.00
_cell.angle_beta   90.00
_cell.angle_gamma   90.00
#
_symmetry.space_group_name_H-M   'P 1'
#
loop_
_entity.id
_entity.type
_entity.pdbx_description
1 polymer ?
#
loop_
_entity_poly.entity_id
_entity_poly.type
_entity_poly.pdbx_seq_one_letter_code
_entity_poly.pdbx_strand_id
1 'polypeptide(L)'
;MNRHVLSILLENEPGALSRVVGLFSARGYNIESLTVAPTEDPTVSRMTIVSPGSTEIIEQITKHLNRLIEVIKVVDLTEGEYAERELMLVKVRAVGKDREEMKRL
;
A
#
# COMPACT_ATOMS: atom_id res chain seq x y z
N MET A 1 -0.82 -0.50 19.80
CA MET A 1 -0.39 -1.17 18.57
C MET A 1 -0.29 -0.15 17.45
N ASN A 2 0.88 -0.03 16.87
CA ASN A 2 1.14 0.98 15.86
C ASN A 2 0.70 0.50 14.48
N ARG A 3 -0.10 1.31 13.82
CA ARG A 3 -0.46 1.11 12.42
C ARG A 3 0.32 2.06 11.57
N HIS A 4 0.85 1.56 10.48
CA HIS A 4 1.59 2.36 9.53
C HIS A 4 0.86 2.40 8.19
N VAL A 5 0.84 3.57 7.60
CA VAL A 5 0.27 3.79 6.27
C VAL A 5 1.42 4.02 5.30
N LEU A 6 1.59 3.10 4.36
CA LEU A 6 2.64 3.18 3.36
C LEU A 6 2.06 3.56 2.01
N SER A 7 2.57 4.62 1.42
CA SER A 7 2.24 5.01 0.06
C SER A 7 3.36 4.56 -0.86
N ILE A 8 3.02 3.72 -1.83
CA ILE A 8 3.98 3.12 -2.75
C ILE A 8 3.63 3.54 -4.17
N LEU A 9 4.56 4.20 -4.85
CA LEU A 9 4.43 4.46 -6.27
C LEU A 9 5.06 3.31 -7.04
N LEU A 10 4.28 2.71 -7.94
CA LEU A 10 4.67 1.54 -8.71
C LEU A 10 4.60 1.81 -10.19
N GLU A 11 5.48 1.18 -10.95
CA GLU A 11 5.29 1.08 -12.37
C GLU A 11 4.05 0.23 -12.66
N ASN A 12 3.18 0.70 -13.54
CA ASN A 12 1.94 0.01 -13.86
C ASN A 12 2.18 -1.13 -14.84
N GLU A 13 2.93 -2.14 -14.40
CA GLU A 13 3.28 -3.31 -15.19
C GLU A 13 2.59 -4.56 -14.68
N PRO A 14 2.34 -5.53 -15.57
CA PRO A 14 1.79 -6.82 -15.13
C PRO A 14 2.66 -7.46 -14.05
N GLY A 15 2.05 -7.89 -12.98
CA GLY A 15 2.74 -8.56 -11.89
C GLY A 15 3.37 -7.66 -10.83
N ALA A 16 3.43 -6.34 -11.03
CA ALA A 16 4.00 -5.43 -10.03
C ALA A 16 3.24 -5.50 -8.71
N LEU A 17 1.91 -5.43 -8.77
CA LEU A 17 1.05 -5.55 -7.60
C LEU A 17 1.26 -6.89 -6.89
N SER A 18 1.31 -7.97 -7.65
CA SER A 18 1.52 -9.31 -7.10
C SER A 18 2.87 -9.46 -6.40
N ARG A 19 3.90 -8.80 -6.91
CA ARG A 19 5.22 -8.84 -6.29
C ARG A 19 5.24 -8.13 -4.95
N VAL A 20 4.57 -6.99 -4.85
CA VAL A 20 4.47 -6.26 -3.57
C VAL A 20 3.70 -7.10 -2.55
N VAL A 21 2.53 -7.61 -2.92
CA VAL A 21 1.72 -8.45 -2.03
C VAL A 21 2.47 -9.72 -1.66
N GLY A 22 3.14 -10.35 -2.63
CA GLY A 22 3.94 -11.54 -2.41
C GLY A 22 5.10 -11.31 -1.45
N LEU A 23 5.72 -10.15 -1.50
CA LEU A 23 6.79 -9.79 -0.57
C LEU A 23 6.27 -9.75 0.87
N PHE A 24 5.12 -9.12 1.11
CA PHE A 24 4.51 -9.07 2.44
C PHE A 24 4.18 -10.49 2.92
N SER A 25 3.56 -11.28 2.06
CA SER A 25 3.17 -12.64 2.37
C SER A 25 4.37 -13.54 2.67
N ALA A 26 5.40 -13.48 1.84
CA ALA A 26 6.59 -14.33 1.99
C ALA A 26 7.37 -14.04 3.28
N ARG A 27 7.30 -12.82 3.77
CA ARG A 27 8.01 -12.41 4.98
C ARG A 27 7.14 -12.38 6.22
N GLY A 28 5.89 -12.80 6.11
CA GLY A 28 4.98 -12.82 7.23
C GLY A 28 4.53 -11.44 7.69
N TYR A 29 4.64 -10.43 6.85
CA TYR A 29 4.13 -9.10 7.16
C TYR A 29 2.63 -9.06 6.93
N ASN A 30 1.90 -8.44 7.85
CA ASN A 30 0.44 -8.39 7.78
C ASN A 30 -0.03 -7.14 7.03
N ILE A 31 -1.04 -7.31 6.17
CA ILE A 31 -1.72 -6.22 5.49
C ILE A 31 -3.14 -6.11 6.03
N GLU A 32 -3.46 -5.01 6.69
CA GLU A 32 -4.83 -4.75 7.16
C GLU A 32 -5.73 -4.25 6.03
N SER A 33 -5.19 -3.38 5.19
CA SER A 33 -5.92 -2.90 4.02
C SER A 33 -4.96 -2.53 2.91
N LEU A 34 -5.45 -2.61 1.68
CA LEU A 34 -4.68 -2.31 0.49
C LEU A 34 -5.60 -1.66 -0.53
N THR A 35 -5.20 -0.52 -1.06
CA THR A 35 -5.91 0.14 -2.16
C THR A 35 -4.92 0.50 -3.26
N VAL A 36 -5.40 0.45 -4.50
CA VAL A 36 -4.60 0.84 -5.66
C VAL A 36 -5.39 1.90 -6.43
N ALA A 37 -4.71 2.96 -6.80
CA ALA A 37 -5.32 4.05 -7.55
C ALA A 37 -4.40 4.46 -8.70
N PRO A 38 -4.99 4.89 -9.83
CA PRO A 38 -4.20 5.46 -10.91
C PRO A 38 -3.64 6.81 -10.49
N THR A 39 -2.55 7.22 -11.12
CA THR A 39 -1.99 8.57 -10.98
C THR A 39 -2.25 9.34 -12.27
N GLU A 40 -1.79 10.60 -12.33
CA GLU A 40 -1.87 11.39 -13.55
C GLU A 40 -1.03 10.78 -14.68
N ASP A 41 0.01 10.05 -14.31
CA ASP A 41 0.84 9.33 -15.27
C ASP A 41 0.25 7.92 -15.46
N PRO A 42 -0.18 7.56 -16.69
CA PRO A 42 -0.80 6.25 -16.94
C PRO A 42 0.16 5.07 -16.75
N THR A 43 1.47 5.32 -16.67
CA THR A 43 2.47 4.28 -16.44
C THR A 43 2.75 4.03 -14.97
N VAL A 44 2.13 4.80 -14.07
CA VAL A 44 2.38 4.76 -12.63
C VAL A 44 1.08 4.60 -11.87
N SER A 45 1.07 3.69 -10.91
CA SER A 45 -0.04 3.51 -9.97
C SER A 45 0.42 3.81 -8.55
N ARG A 46 -0.50 4.23 -7.71
CA ARG A 46 -0.26 4.40 -6.28
C ARG A 46 -0.94 3.30 -5.51
N MET A 47 -0.16 2.58 -4.71
CA MET A 47 -0.68 1.59 -3.79
C MET A 47 -0.56 2.13 -2.38
N THR A 48 -1.65 2.06 -1.61
CA THR A 48 -1.64 2.45 -0.20
C THR A 48 -1.89 1.20 0.63
N ILE A 49 -0.96 0.90 1.53
CA ILE A 49 -1.02 -0.27 2.40
C ILE A 49 -1.06 0.19 3.84
N VAL A 50 -2.01 -0.35 4.60
CA VAL A 50 -2.05 -0.19 6.06
C VAL A 50 -1.54 -1.50 6.66
N SER A 51 -0.48 -1.41 7.44
CA SER A 51 0.15 -2.57 8.06
C SER A 51 0.43 -2.30 9.54
N PRO A 52 0.07 -3.22 10.42
CA PRO A 52 0.46 -3.10 11.82
C PRO A 52 1.92 -3.53 11.97
N GLY A 53 2.60 -2.98 12.97
CA GLY A 53 3.95 -3.40 13.27
C GLY A 53 4.74 -2.33 13.98
N SER A 54 5.91 -2.70 14.44
CA SER A 54 6.85 -1.77 15.04
C SER A 54 7.54 -0.93 13.96
N THR A 55 8.12 0.18 14.36
CA THR A 55 8.92 1.02 13.47
C THR A 55 10.03 0.19 12.79
N GLU A 56 10.64 -0.73 13.53
CA GLU A 56 11.71 -1.59 13.02
C GLU A 56 11.22 -2.50 11.89
N ILE A 57 10.05 -3.09 12.05
CA ILE A 57 9.44 -3.94 11.02
C ILE A 57 9.13 -3.11 9.77
N ILE A 58 8.59 -1.92 9.94
CA ILE A 58 8.26 -1.03 8.83
C ILE A 58 9.52 -0.58 8.08
N GLU A 59 10.60 -0.35 8.78
CA GLU A 59 11.89 -0.03 8.14
C GLU A 59 12.37 -1.20 7.28
N GLN A 60 12.23 -2.43 7.77
CA GLN A 60 12.58 -3.62 7.00
C GLN A 60 11.71 -3.76 5.75
N ILE A 61 10.40 -3.58 5.90
CA ILE A 61 9.46 -3.60 4.78
C ILE A 61 9.87 -2.59 3.72
N THR A 62 10.16 -1.36 4.14
CA THR A 62 10.56 -0.28 3.23
C THR A 62 11.83 -0.64 2.46
N LYS A 63 12.82 -1.21 3.14
CA LYS A 63 14.06 -1.66 2.49
C LYS A 63 13.79 -2.73 1.43
N HIS A 64 12.95 -3.70 1.74
CA HIS A 64 12.61 -4.75 0.80
C HIS A 64 11.81 -4.22 -0.39
N LEU A 65 10.86 -3.31 -0.15
CA LEU A 65 10.10 -2.68 -1.21
C LEU A 65 10.99 -1.90 -2.17
N ASN A 66 11.95 -1.17 -1.65
CA ASN A 66 12.88 -0.38 -2.46
C ASN A 66 13.81 -1.24 -3.33
N ARG A 67 13.92 -2.53 -3.07
CA ARG A 67 14.69 -3.46 -3.89
C ARG A 67 13.90 -3.99 -5.09
N LEU A 68 12.58 -3.83 -5.10
CA LEU A 68 11.77 -4.25 -6.23
C LEU A 68 11.92 -3.23 -7.36
N ILE A 69 12.20 -3.73 -8.56
CA ILE A 69 12.44 -2.88 -9.73
C ILE A 69 11.24 -1.99 -10.04
N GLU A 70 10.04 -2.49 -9.86
CA GLU A 70 8.80 -1.80 -10.17
C GLU A 70 8.45 -0.71 -9.16
N VAL A 71 9.07 -0.69 -7.99
CA VAL A 71 8.81 0.31 -6.96
C VAL A 71 9.62 1.57 -7.24
N ILE A 72 8.91 2.67 -7.45
CA ILE A 72 9.52 3.98 -7.74
C ILE A 72 9.84 4.70 -6.44
N LYS A 73 8.89 4.68 -5.49
CA LYS A 73 9.03 5.42 -4.25
C LYS A 73 8.14 4.82 -3.16
N VAL A 74 8.65 4.79 -1.94
CA VAL A 74 7.90 4.40 -0.76
C VAL A 74 7.92 5.55 0.25
N VAL A 75 6.76 5.94 0.75
CA VAL A 75 6.65 6.99 1.77
C VAL A 75 5.81 6.44 2.92
N ASP A 76 6.33 6.57 4.14
CA ASP A 76 5.58 6.26 5.35
C ASP A 76 4.83 7.52 5.78
N LEU A 77 3.50 7.46 5.75
CA LEU A 77 2.63 8.58 6.07
C LEU A 77 2.14 8.53 7.51
N THR A 78 2.80 7.79 8.36
CA THR A 78 2.26 7.41 9.68
C THR A 78 2.28 8.50 10.74
N GLU A 79 2.97 9.61 10.55
CA GLU A 79 3.13 10.63 11.58
C GLU A 79 2.05 11.73 11.53
N GLY A 80 1.43 12.01 12.68
CA GLY A 80 0.56 13.16 12.92
C GLY A 80 -0.87 13.02 12.41
N GLU A 81 -1.61 14.12 12.41
CA GLU A 81 -3.00 14.20 11.96
C GLU A 81 -3.17 13.80 10.49
N TYR A 82 -2.15 14.03 9.70
CA TYR A 82 -2.15 13.68 8.29
C TYR A 82 -2.28 12.16 8.09
N ALA A 83 -1.58 11.39 8.90
CA ALA A 83 -1.64 9.93 8.84
C ALA A 83 -3.03 9.41 9.19
N GLU A 84 -3.68 9.99 10.19
CA GLU A 84 -5.04 9.60 10.57
C GLU A 84 -6.04 9.88 9.45
N ARG A 85 -5.92 11.02 8.78
CA ARG A 85 -6.76 11.37 7.65
C ARG A 85 -6.58 10.42 6.49
N GLU A 86 -5.33 10.06 6.19
CA GLU A 86 -5.03 9.12 5.12
C GLU A 86 -5.58 7.74 5.44
N LEU A 87 -5.46 7.31 6.68
CA LEU A 87 -6.02 6.03 7.12
C LEU A 87 -7.53 5.99 6.93
N MET A 88 -8.24 7.06 7.27
CA MET A 88 -9.68 7.15 7.07
C MET A 88 -10.06 7.12 5.59
N LEU A 89 -9.33 7.85 4.75
CA LEU A 89 -9.55 7.88 3.31
C LEU A 89 -9.34 6.50 2.68
N VAL A 90 -8.31 5.79 3.09
CA VAL A 90 -8.04 4.43 2.62
C VAL A 90 -9.19 3.50 2.97
N LYS A 91 -9.69 3.55 4.19
CA LYS A 91 -10.82 2.72 4.61
C LYS A 91 -12.09 3.02 3.81
N VAL A 92 -12.40 4.27 3.58
CA VAL A 92 -13.57 4.68 2.81
C VAL A 92 -13.44 4.21 1.35
N ARG A 93 -12.29 4.39 0.75
CA ARG A 93 -12.04 3.94 -0.63
C ARG A 93 -12.12 2.43 -0.78
N ALA A 94 -11.58 1.69 0.18
CA ALA A 94 -11.62 0.24 0.17
C ALA A 94 -13.06 -0.27 0.19
N VAL A 95 -13.92 0.28 1.05
CA VAL A 95 -15.34 -0.07 1.12
C VAL A 95 -16.05 0.25 -0.19
N GLY A 96 -15.78 1.41 -0.77
CA GLY A 96 -16.37 1.82 -2.04
C GLY A 96 -16.00 0.90 -3.19
N LYS A 97 -14.74 0.53 -3.29
CA LYS A 97 -14.24 -0.38 -4.33
C LYS A 97 -14.82 -1.77 -4.19
N ASP A 98 -14.88 -2.30 -2.98
CA ASP A 98 -15.46 -3.61 -2.73
C ASP A 98 -16.93 -3.66 -3.18
N ARG A 99 -17.69 -2.61 -2.92
CA ARG A 99 -19.08 -2.53 -3.36
C ARG A 99 -19.20 -2.50 -4.88
N GLU A 100 -18.35 -1.76 -5.55
CA GLU A 100 -18.36 -1.69 -7.02
C GLU A 100 -17.98 -3.02 -7.64
N GLU A 101 -16.98 -3.69 -7.12
CA GLU A 101 -16.56 -5.00 -7.60
C GLU A 101 -17.66 -6.05 -7.40
N MET A 102 -18.31 -6.04 -6.26
CA MET A 102 -19.42 -6.94 -5.97
C MET A 102 -20.59 -6.72 -6.93
N LYS A 103 -20.86 -5.49 -7.32
CA LYS A 103 -21.92 -5.18 -8.28
C LYS A 103 -21.60 -5.63 -9.70
N ARG A 104 -20.33 -5.68 -10.07
CA ARG A 104 -19.87 -6.14 -11.39
C ARG A 104 -19.93 -7.66 -11.52
N LEU A 105 -19.79 -8.35 -10.42
CA LEU A 105 -19.85 -9.81 -10.36
C LEU A 105 -21.29 -10.30 -10.30
#